data_85050c1a546f4483b1916a53ec1564d1
#
_entry.id   85050c1a546f4483b1916a53ec1564d1
#
_cell.length_a   1.000
_cell.length_b   1.000
_cell.length_c   1.000
_cell.angle_alpha   90.00
_cell.angle_beta   90.00
_cell.angle_gamma   90.00
#
_symmetry.space_group_name_H-M   'P 1'
#
loop_
_entity.id
_entity.type
_entity.pdbx_description
1 polymer ?
#
loop_
_entity_poly.entity_id
_entity_poly.type
_entity_poly.pdbx_seq_one_letter_code
_entity_poly.pdbx_strand_id
1 'polypeptide(L)'
;MQFDHAGVATDDADGLAALYGTTFDAPVVHEETVDGIDVRFLDLGNGYFELLEPLPEADGAIARYLDRHGPGIHHVALATDDIEGALARARESGVDLVDESPRDGAWGHDVAFCHPQSTGGVLVEFVQH
;
A
#
# COMPACT_ATOMS: atom_id res chain seq x y z
N MET A 1 0.89 -8.06 -15.04
CA MET A 1 0.68 -7.14 -13.91
C MET A 1 1.31 -5.79 -14.21
N GLN A 2 0.81 -4.76 -13.58
CA GLN A 2 1.34 -3.40 -13.72
C GLN A 2 1.60 -2.83 -12.33
N PHE A 3 2.55 -1.91 -12.25
CA PHE A 3 2.76 -1.18 -11.00
C PHE A 3 1.51 -0.34 -10.70
N ASP A 4 1.03 -0.39 -9.47
CA ASP A 4 -0.12 0.41 -9.04
C ASP A 4 0.30 1.58 -8.16
N HIS A 5 0.95 1.28 -7.04
CA HIS A 5 1.35 2.33 -6.10
C HIS A 5 2.50 1.90 -5.19
N ALA A 6 3.14 2.90 -4.60
CA ALA A 6 4.02 2.73 -3.46
C ALA A 6 3.29 3.23 -2.21
N GLY A 7 3.20 2.38 -1.20
CA GLY A 7 2.64 2.75 0.10
C GLY A 7 3.73 3.39 0.95
N VAL A 8 3.49 4.61 1.41
CA VAL A 8 4.45 5.40 2.18
C VAL A 8 3.91 5.64 3.58
N ALA A 9 4.60 5.09 4.58
CA ALA A 9 4.28 5.34 5.98
C ALA A 9 4.80 6.72 6.38
N THR A 10 3.96 7.53 7.00
CA THR A 10 4.30 8.89 7.41
C THR A 10 3.61 9.25 8.71
N ASP A 11 4.21 10.17 9.45
CA ASP A 11 3.60 10.79 10.63
C ASP A 11 3.02 12.17 10.33
N ASP A 12 3.06 12.62 9.06
CA ASP A 12 2.53 13.93 8.63
C ASP A 12 2.04 13.82 7.17
N ALA A 13 0.86 13.25 6.99
CA ALA A 13 0.26 13.10 5.66
C ALA A 13 -0.08 14.45 5.01
N ASP A 14 -0.52 15.44 5.79
CA ASP A 14 -0.80 16.77 5.26
C ASP A 14 0.44 17.41 4.66
N GLY A 15 1.53 17.44 5.43
CA GLY A 15 2.79 18.02 4.97
C GLY A 15 3.37 17.29 3.78
N LEU A 16 3.32 15.96 3.80
CA LEU A 16 3.87 15.15 2.72
C LEU A 16 3.05 15.28 1.43
N ALA A 17 1.71 15.30 1.55
CA ALA A 17 0.83 15.50 0.39
C ALA A 17 1.06 16.87 -0.25
N ALA A 18 1.24 17.92 0.56
CA ALA A 18 1.54 19.26 0.05
C ALA A 18 2.89 19.29 -0.68
N LEU A 19 3.91 18.65 -0.12
CA LEU A 19 5.24 18.58 -0.72
C LEU A 19 5.22 17.83 -2.06
N TYR A 20 4.61 16.65 -2.09
CA TYR A 20 4.55 15.84 -3.32
C TYR A 20 3.66 16.48 -4.39
N GLY A 21 2.57 17.11 -3.96
CA GLY A 21 1.69 17.83 -4.89
C GLY A 21 2.39 18.97 -5.59
N THR A 22 3.20 19.75 -4.86
CA THR A 22 3.94 20.88 -5.41
C THR A 22 5.17 20.45 -6.19
N THR A 23 5.96 19.51 -5.62
CA THR A 23 7.27 19.14 -6.16
C THR A 23 7.14 18.18 -7.35
N PHE A 24 6.22 17.22 -7.26
CA PHE A 24 6.09 16.15 -8.25
C PHE A 24 4.82 16.25 -9.09
N ASP A 25 4.06 17.32 -8.92
CA ASP A 25 2.78 17.52 -9.62
C ASP A 25 1.83 16.31 -9.42
N ALA A 26 1.79 15.83 -8.18
CA ALA A 26 1.01 14.65 -7.80
C ALA A 26 -0.15 15.06 -6.90
N PRO A 27 -1.33 15.41 -7.48
CA PRO A 27 -2.46 15.85 -6.67
C PRO A 27 -3.10 14.69 -5.91
N VAL A 28 -3.68 15.00 -4.75
CA VAL A 28 -4.52 14.06 -4.00
C VAL A 28 -5.80 13.82 -4.79
N VAL A 29 -6.07 12.56 -5.12
CA VAL A 29 -7.27 12.17 -5.89
C VAL A 29 -8.25 11.35 -5.07
N HIS A 30 -7.85 10.83 -3.91
CA HIS A 30 -8.71 10.09 -3.01
C HIS A 30 -8.20 10.16 -1.58
N GLU A 31 -9.11 10.31 -0.62
CA GLU A 31 -8.82 10.30 0.81
C GLU A 31 -9.86 9.47 1.53
N GLU A 32 -9.42 8.69 2.51
CA GLU A 32 -10.33 7.96 3.40
C GLU A 32 -9.63 7.59 4.69
N THR A 33 -10.42 7.23 5.69
CA THR A 33 -9.92 6.61 6.91
C THR A 33 -10.37 5.15 6.90
N VAL A 34 -9.41 4.24 7.00
CA VAL A 34 -9.68 2.80 6.99
C VAL A 34 -8.76 2.11 7.99
N ASP A 35 -9.32 1.26 8.83
CA ASP A 35 -8.57 0.45 9.81
C ASP A 35 -7.62 1.27 10.70
N GLY A 36 -8.06 2.47 11.11
CA GLY A 36 -7.26 3.34 11.97
C GLY A 36 -6.15 4.09 11.25
N ILE A 37 -6.22 4.19 9.92
CA ILE A 37 -5.21 4.84 9.09
C ILE A 37 -5.87 5.91 8.23
N ASP A 38 -5.27 7.10 8.20
CA ASP A 38 -5.58 8.15 7.23
C ASP A 38 -4.84 7.81 5.94
N VAL A 39 -5.59 7.53 4.87
CA VAL A 39 -5.06 7.07 3.59
C VAL A 39 -5.31 8.14 2.53
N ARG A 40 -4.27 8.50 1.80
CA ARG A 40 -4.37 9.46 0.68
C ARG A 40 -3.64 8.93 -0.54
N PHE A 41 -4.33 8.94 -1.67
CA PHE A 41 -3.74 8.58 -2.97
C PHE A 41 -3.41 9.83 -3.76
N LEU A 42 -2.16 9.92 -4.19
CA LEU A 42 -1.64 11.01 -5.04
C LEU A 42 -1.34 10.45 -6.42
N ASP A 43 -1.88 11.09 -7.46
CA ASP A 43 -1.83 10.59 -8.84
C ASP A 43 -0.58 11.10 -9.56
N LEU A 44 0.24 10.16 -10.05
CA LEU A 44 1.40 10.46 -10.91
C LEU A 44 1.11 10.24 -12.39
N GLY A 45 -0.11 9.81 -12.75
CA GLY A 45 -0.49 9.50 -14.12
C GLY A 45 -0.23 8.05 -14.51
N ASN A 46 0.87 7.46 -14.07
CA ASN A 46 1.22 6.06 -14.35
C ASN A 46 1.24 5.19 -13.09
N GLY A 47 0.74 5.70 -11.98
CA GLY A 47 0.68 5.04 -10.70
C GLY A 47 0.44 6.06 -9.59
N TYR A 48 0.46 5.60 -8.35
CA TYR A 48 0.15 6.46 -7.20
C TYR A 48 1.22 6.37 -6.13
N PHE A 49 1.33 7.44 -5.33
CA PHE A 49 1.78 7.31 -3.95
C PHE A 49 0.55 7.12 -3.07
N GLU A 50 0.58 6.13 -2.20
CA GLU A 50 -0.43 5.98 -1.15
C GLU A 50 0.20 6.40 0.18
N LEU A 51 -0.23 7.51 0.73
CA LEU A 51 0.26 7.99 2.02
C LEU A 51 -0.56 7.37 3.13
N LEU A 52 0.13 6.85 4.15
CA LEU A 52 -0.47 6.09 5.24
C LEU A 52 -0.02 6.70 6.56
N GLU A 53 -0.93 7.40 7.23
CA GLU A 53 -0.68 7.97 8.55
C GLU A 53 -1.57 7.29 9.58
N PRO A 54 -1.01 6.63 10.61
CA PRO A 54 -1.85 6.05 11.66
C PRO A 54 -2.54 7.14 12.46
N LEU A 55 -3.82 6.92 12.80
CA LEU A 55 -4.54 7.78 13.71
C LEU A 55 -3.89 7.74 15.10
N PRO A 56 -4.09 8.78 15.94
CA PRO A 56 -3.59 8.77 17.31
C PRO A 56 -4.00 7.47 18.03
N GLU A 57 -3.05 6.87 18.73
CA GLU A 57 -3.25 5.64 19.51
C GLU A 57 -3.48 4.37 18.66
N ALA A 58 -3.40 4.45 17.34
CA ALA A 58 -3.43 3.25 16.51
C ALA A 58 -2.18 2.40 16.75
N ASP A 59 -2.36 1.07 16.76
CA ASP A 59 -1.28 0.12 17.04
C ASP A 59 -1.11 -0.94 15.95
N GLY A 60 -1.64 -0.67 14.76
CA GLY A 60 -1.57 -1.59 13.63
C GLY A 60 -0.21 -1.62 12.94
N ALA A 61 -0.18 -2.24 11.75
CA ALA A 61 1.07 -2.50 11.02
C ALA A 61 1.83 -1.22 10.66
N ILE A 62 1.13 -0.15 10.26
CA ILE A 62 1.78 1.10 9.89
C ILE A 62 2.39 1.79 11.10
N ALA A 63 1.67 1.82 12.24
CA ALA A 63 2.21 2.38 13.48
C ALA A 63 3.47 1.63 13.92
N ARG A 64 3.45 0.30 13.86
CA ARG A 64 4.62 -0.53 14.19
C ARG A 64 5.78 -0.31 13.24
N TYR A 65 5.49 -0.14 11.95
CA TYR A 65 6.52 0.16 10.96
C TYR A 65 7.23 1.48 11.27
N LEU A 66 6.45 2.53 11.55
CA LEU A 66 7.00 3.85 11.92
C LEU A 66 7.85 3.79 13.19
N ASP A 67 7.42 3.03 14.19
CA ASP A 67 8.18 2.85 15.43
C ASP A 67 9.55 2.18 15.17
N ARG A 68 9.60 1.23 14.25
CA ARG A 68 10.82 0.45 13.97
C ARG A 68 11.73 1.12 12.97
N HIS A 69 11.17 1.74 11.94
CA HIS A 69 11.92 2.19 10.75
C HIS A 69 11.87 3.70 10.53
N GLY A 70 10.90 4.40 11.15
CA GLY A 70 10.60 5.77 10.79
C GLY A 70 9.85 5.87 9.46
N PRO A 71 9.58 7.09 8.97
CA PRO A 71 8.88 7.29 7.70
C PRO A 71 9.63 6.68 6.51
N GLY A 72 8.88 6.18 5.54
CA GLY A 72 9.47 5.60 4.34
C GLY A 72 8.49 4.71 3.59
N ILE A 73 8.97 4.03 2.56
CA ILE A 73 8.16 3.08 1.78
C ILE A 73 7.87 1.85 2.63
N HIS A 74 6.59 1.57 2.82
CA HIS A 74 6.11 0.40 3.56
C HIS A 74 5.90 -0.80 2.64
N HIS A 75 5.32 -0.58 1.45
CA HIS A 75 5.04 -1.64 0.49
C HIS A 75 4.97 -1.10 -0.93
N VAL A 76 5.03 -2.02 -1.89
CA VAL A 76 4.73 -1.74 -3.29
C VAL A 76 3.53 -2.58 -3.70
N ALA A 77 2.66 -2.03 -4.54
CA ALA A 77 1.47 -2.71 -5.01
C ALA A 77 1.51 -2.92 -6.51
N LEU A 78 1.10 -4.11 -6.92
CA LEU A 78 1.00 -4.50 -8.32
C LEU A 78 -0.47 -4.72 -8.66
N ALA A 79 -0.94 -4.05 -9.70
CA ALA A 79 -2.31 -4.17 -10.17
C ALA A 79 -2.47 -5.43 -11.02
N THR A 80 -3.56 -6.12 -10.79
CA THR A 80 -3.99 -7.27 -11.58
C THR A 80 -5.48 -7.18 -11.86
N ASP A 81 -5.95 -7.72 -12.94
CA ASP A 81 -7.38 -7.89 -13.23
C ASP A 81 -7.91 -9.26 -12.80
N ASP A 82 -7.05 -10.09 -12.19
CA ASP A 82 -7.40 -11.41 -11.65
C ASP A 82 -6.56 -11.72 -10.41
N ILE A 83 -7.00 -11.19 -9.26
CA ILE A 83 -6.26 -11.35 -8.00
C ILE A 83 -6.22 -12.81 -7.54
N GLU A 84 -7.28 -13.59 -7.77
CA GLU A 84 -7.29 -15.01 -7.43
C GLU A 84 -6.24 -15.77 -8.23
N GLY A 85 -6.10 -15.46 -9.52
CA GLY A 85 -5.07 -16.02 -10.38
C GLY A 85 -3.66 -15.61 -9.95
N ALA A 86 -3.49 -14.37 -9.53
CA ALA A 86 -2.21 -13.89 -9.02
C ALA A 86 -1.79 -14.65 -7.74
N LEU A 87 -2.72 -14.87 -6.83
CA LEU A 87 -2.47 -15.65 -5.61
C LEU A 87 -2.12 -17.11 -5.93
N ALA A 88 -2.83 -17.72 -6.88
CA ALA A 88 -2.54 -19.10 -7.31
C ALA A 88 -1.14 -19.20 -7.90
N ARG A 89 -0.74 -18.23 -8.74
CA ARG A 89 0.60 -18.19 -9.33
C ARG A 89 1.68 -18.02 -8.26
N ALA A 90 1.43 -17.17 -7.28
CA ALA A 90 2.35 -16.96 -6.16
C ALA A 90 2.57 -18.26 -5.38
N ARG A 91 1.49 -19.00 -5.06
CA ARG A 91 1.59 -20.28 -4.38
C ARG A 91 2.39 -21.30 -5.19
N GLU A 92 2.11 -21.40 -6.49
CA GLU A 92 2.84 -22.31 -7.39
C GLU A 92 4.32 -21.98 -7.48
N SER A 93 4.68 -20.70 -7.33
CA SER A 93 6.06 -20.23 -7.34
C SER A 93 6.77 -20.38 -6.00
N GLY A 94 6.09 -20.89 -4.98
CA GLY A 94 6.66 -21.05 -3.64
C GLY A 94 6.66 -19.79 -2.79
N VAL A 95 5.89 -18.79 -3.17
CA VAL A 95 5.76 -17.55 -2.38
C VAL A 95 4.76 -17.78 -1.25
N ASP A 96 5.18 -17.48 -0.03
CA ASP A 96 4.30 -17.51 1.13
C ASP A 96 3.41 -16.26 1.14
N LEU A 97 2.13 -16.46 1.43
CA LEU A 97 1.13 -15.40 1.41
C LEU A 97 0.80 -14.96 2.85
N VAL A 98 0.70 -13.65 3.05
CA VAL A 98 0.11 -13.08 4.27
C VAL A 98 -1.39 -13.30 4.23
N ASP A 99 -2.01 -12.99 3.08
CA ASP A 99 -3.44 -13.18 2.84
C ASP A 99 -3.65 -14.34 1.88
N GLU A 100 -4.29 -15.40 2.35
CA GLU A 100 -4.58 -16.60 1.52
C GLU A 100 -5.69 -16.36 0.51
N SER A 101 -6.52 -15.34 0.76
CA SER A 101 -7.60 -14.92 -0.13
C SER A 101 -7.69 -13.39 -0.12
N PRO A 102 -8.29 -12.78 -1.15
CA PRO A 102 -8.44 -11.33 -1.20
C PRO A 102 -9.31 -10.82 -0.06
N ARG A 103 -9.00 -9.61 0.39
CA ARG A 103 -9.80 -8.88 1.37
C ARG A 103 -10.03 -7.46 0.90
N ASP A 104 -10.97 -6.78 1.54
CA ASP A 104 -11.27 -5.38 1.21
C ASP A 104 -10.11 -4.48 1.65
N GLY A 105 -9.64 -3.66 0.72
CA GLY A 105 -8.61 -2.66 0.97
C GLY A 105 -9.15 -1.25 0.81
N ALA A 106 -8.22 -0.29 0.80
CA ALA A 106 -8.55 1.10 0.55
C ALA A 106 -9.14 1.29 -0.85
N TRP A 107 -9.97 2.31 -1.00
CA TRP A 107 -10.59 2.71 -2.27
C TRP A 107 -11.53 1.66 -2.85
N GLY A 108 -12.03 0.76 -2.00
CA GLY A 108 -12.93 -0.29 -2.44
C GLY A 108 -12.29 -1.37 -3.30
N HIS A 109 -10.96 -1.44 -3.32
CA HIS A 109 -10.23 -2.44 -4.11
C HIS A 109 -10.06 -3.74 -3.32
N ASP A 110 -9.96 -4.86 -4.02
CA ASP A 110 -9.55 -6.13 -3.42
C ASP A 110 -8.04 -6.18 -3.32
N VAL A 111 -7.53 -6.60 -2.18
CA VAL A 111 -6.09 -6.65 -1.91
C VAL A 111 -5.67 -7.95 -1.27
N ALA A 112 -4.39 -8.31 -1.46
CA ALA A 112 -3.76 -9.44 -0.77
C ALA A 112 -2.25 -9.24 -0.75
N PHE A 113 -1.61 -9.54 0.38
CA PHE A 113 -0.17 -9.35 0.57
C PHE A 113 0.59 -10.66 0.46
N CYS A 114 1.76 -10.60 -0.15
CA CYS A 114 2.78 -11.66 -0.10
C CYS A 114 3.68 -11.46 1.11
N HIS A 115 4.20 -12.56 1.66
CA HIS A 115 5.13 -12.47 2.77
C HIS A 115 6.50 -11.97 2.27
N PRO A 116 7.06 -10.90 2.85
CA PRO A 116 8.29 -10.30 2.33
C PRO A 116 9.50 -11.23 2.34
N GLN A 117 9.53 -12.24 3.21
CA GLN A 117 10.62 -13.22 3.23
C GLN A 117 10.70 -14.01 1.92
N SER A 118 9.59 -14.18 1.21
CA SER A 118 9.53 -14.91 -0.06
C SER A 118 9.76 -14.01 -1.27
N THR A 119 9.71 -12.69 -1.09
CA THR A 119 9.77 -11.72 -2.18
C THR A 119 10.95 -10.75 -2.04
N GLY A 120 12.06 -11.26 -1.53
CA GLY A 120 13.32 -10.51 -1.50
C GLY A 120 13.39 -9.41 -0.44
N GLY A 121 12.56 -9.49 0.60
CA GLY A 121 12.52 -8.49 1.65
C GLY A 121 11.56 -7.34 1.37
N VAL A 122 10.88 -7.36 0.22
CA VAL A 122 9.91 -6.33 -0.18
C VAL A 122 8.50 -6.82 0.12
N LEU A 123 7.75 -6.04 0.87
CA LEU A 123 6.33 -6.32 1.08
C LEU A 123 5.57 -5.96 -0.20
N VAL A 124 5.04 -6.97 -0.87
CA VAL A 124 4.33 -6.82 -2.14
C VAL A 124 2.84 -7.07 -1.93
N GLU A 125 2.03 -6.15 -2.43
CA GLU A 125 0.57 -6.22 -2.41
C GLU A 125 0.07 -6.48 -3.83
N PHE A 126 -0.87 -7.41 -3.99
CA PHE A 126 -1.69 -7.48 -5.20
C PHE A 126 -2.93 -6.63 -4.98
N VAL A 127 -3.32 -5.87 -6.00
CA VAL A 127 -4.51 -5.03 -5.94
C VAL A 127 -5.33 -5.20 -7.22
N GLN A 128 -6.65 -5.41 -7.03
CA GLN A 128 -7.61 -5.44 -8.13
C GLN A 128 -8.62 -4.33 -7.92
N HIS A 129 -8.66 -3.42 -8.88
CA HIS A 129 -9.57 -2.28 -8.87
C HIS A 129 -11.01 -2.66 -9.16
#